data_234094e4638399db51b90a9830ed7c10
#
_entry.id   234094e4638399db51b90a9830ed7c10
#
_cell.length_a   1.000
_cell.length_b   1.000
_cell.length_c   1.000
_cell.angle_alpha   90.00
_cell.angle_beta   90.00
_cell.angle_gamma   90.00
#
_symmetry.space_group_name_H-M   'P 1'
#
loop_
_entity.id
_entity.type
_entity.pdbx_description
1 polymer ?
#
loop_
_entity_poly.entity_id
_entity_poly.type
_entity_poly.pdbx_seq_one_letter_code
_entity_poly.pdbx_strand_id
1 'polypeptide(L)'
;MIRKMRSEDKKTYMEMAREFYHSDAVLHPVPDTYFERTADEALRSDVYAEIFLFECENEAAGYGLIAKTYSQEAGGMVWWIEEVYVREAFRSKGIGREFFAYLDKVKGSAVKRMRLEVEEDNTRAVALYKKLGYKPLEYAQMIKDAPLK
;
A
#
# COMPACT_ATOMS: atom_id res chain seq x y z
N MET A 1 15.67 3.04 3.13
CA MET A 1 15.00 3.54 4.35
C MET A 1 13.52 3.76 4.09
N ILE A 2 12.69 3.42 5.04
CA ILE A 2 11.23 3.59 4.97
C ILE A 2 10.83 4.68 5.96
N ARG A 3 10.05 5.64 5.53
CA ARG A 3 9.57 6.72 6.39
C ARG A 3 8.18 7.21 5.96
N LYS A 4 7.48 7.88 6.86
CA LYS A 4 6.19 8.50 6.52
C LYS A 4 6.39 9.62 5.50
N MET A 5 5.40 9.77 4.61
CA MET A 5 5.36 10.87 3.65
C MET A 5 5.21 12.20 4.39
N ARG A 6 5.94 13.22 3.90
CA ARG A 6 5.85 14.60 4.36
C ARG A 6 5.21 15.45 3.28
N SER A 7 4.79 16.67 3.62
CA SER A 7 4.15 17.56 2.64
C SER A 7 5.02 17.86 1.43
N GLU A 8 6.33 17.99 1.60
CA GLU A 8 7.26 18.21 0.48
C GLU A 8 7.38 17.00 -0.46
N ASP A 9 6.92 15.82 -0.05
CA ASP A 9 6.96 14.60 -0.86
C ASP A 9 5.74 14.43 -1.78
N LYS A 10 4.71 15.26 -1.63
CA LYS A 10 3.44 15.07 -2.34
C LYS A 10 3.61 14.94 -3.84
N LYS A 11 4.40 15.81 -4.44
CA LYS A 11 4.67 15.80 -5.88
C LYS A 11 5.32 14.47 -6.32
N THR A 12 6.34 14.03 -5.59
CA THR A 12 7.06 12.80 -5.88
C THR A 12 6.14 11.57 -5.72
N TYR A 13 5.33 11.55 -4.66
CA TYR A 13 4.33 10.50 -4.49
C TYR A 13 3.37 10.44 -5.68
N MET A 14 2.84 11.59 -6.12
CA MET A 14 1.90 11.62 -7.24
C MET A 14 2.55 11.13 -8.55
N GLU A 15 3.82 11.45 -8.77
CA GLU A 15 4.56 10.93 -9.92
C GLU A 15 4.66 9.40 -9.87
N MET A 16 5.01 8.85 -8.72
CA MET A 16 5.11 7.41 -8.53
C MET A 16 3.76 6.71 -8.63
N ALA A 17 2.71 7.32 -8.11
CA ALA A 17 1.36 6.79 -8.23
C ALA A 17 0.92 6.72 -9.70
N ARG A 18 1.23 7.73 -10.51
CA ARG A 18 0.98 7.70 -11.96
C ARG A 18 1.76 6.55 -12.62
N GLU A 19 3.04 6.40 -12.29
CA GLU A 19 3.86 5.30 -12.81
C GLU A 19 3.20 3.95 -12.52
N PHE A 20 2.75 3.75 -11.27
CA PHE A 20 2.10 2.51 -10.85
C PHE A 20 0.78 2.26 -11.59
N TYR A 21 -0.06 3.28 -11.72
CA TYR A 21 -1.38 3.15 -12.35
C TYR A 21 -1.33 3.08 -13.88
N HIS A 22 -0.19 3.39 -14.49
CA HIS A 22 0.06 3.17 -15.91
C HIS A 22 0.79 1.85 -16.18
N SER A 23 1.06 1.06 -15.15
CA SER A 23 1.70 -0.26 -15.29
C SER A 23 0.68 -1.38 -15.43
N ASP A 24 1.15 -2.57 -15.79
CA ASP A 24 0.30 -3.77 -15.90
C ASP A 24 -0.20 -4.28 -14.54
N ALA A 25 0.33 -3.76 -13.43
CA ALA A 25 -0.05 -4.17 -12.08
C ALA A 25 -1.44 -3.68 -11.67
N VAL A 26 -2.03 -2.74 -12.40
CA VAL A 26 -3.29 -2.10 -12.06
C VAL A 26 -4.37 -2.49 -13.08
N LEU A 27 -5.49 -3.04 -12.58
CA LEU A 27 -6.62 -3.45 -13.41
C LEU A 27 -7.50 -2.27 -13.83
N HIS A 28 -7.62 -1.26 -12.98
CA HIS A 28 -8.55 -0.16 -13.18
C HIS A 28 -7.86 1.19 -12.99
N PRO A 29 -7.64 1.95 -14.07
CA PRO A 29 -7.06 3.29 -13.95
C PRO A 29 -8.01 4.22 -13.21
N VAL A 30 -7.46 5.21 -12.52
CA VAL A 30 -8.22 6.25 -11.82
C VAL A 30 -7.70 7.64 -12.20
N PRO A 31 -8.53 8.68 -12.04
CA PRO A 31 -8.08 10.06 -12.32
C PRO A 31 -6.95 10.49 -11.39
N ASP A 32 -6.04 11.33 -11.88
CA ASP A 32 -4.94 11.88 -11.08
C ASP A 32 -5.40 12.61 -9.82
N THR A 33 -6.61 13.18 -9.85
CA THR A 33 -7.21 13.84 -8.68
C THR A 33 -7.39 12.91 -7.50
N TYR A 34 -7.50 11.61 -7.75
CA TYR A 34 -7.58 10.61 -6.67
C TYR A 34 -6.25 10.48 -5.93
N PHE A 35 -5.13 10.58 -6.63
CA PHE A 35 -3.80 10.55 -5.99
C PHE A 35 -3.59 11.79 -5.12
N GLU A 36 -4.00 12.95 -5.61
CA GLU A 36 -3.94 14.19 -4.84
C GLU A 36 -4.79 14.11 -3.58
N ARG A 37 -6.02 13.61 -3.73
CA ARG A 37 -6.94 13.44 -2.60
C ARG A 37 -6.37 12.47 -1.55
N THR A 38 -5.74 11.39 -2.00
CA THR A 38 -5.11 10.41 -1.10
C THR A 38 -3.94 11.04 -0.35
N ALA A 39 -3.08 11.77 -1.05
CA ALA A 39 -1.96 12.47 -0.42
C ALA A 39 -2.45 13.47 0.63
N ASP A 40 -3.47 14.25 0.30
CA ASP A 40 -4.02 15.24 1.22
C ASP A 40 -4.63 14.57 2.46
N GLU A 41 -5.31 13.44 2.30
CA GLU A 41 -5.88 12.69 3.42
C GLU A 41 -4.77 12.14 4.33
N ALA A 42 -3.73 11.55 3.75
CA ALA A 42 -2.62 11.00 4.52
C ALA A 42 -1.83 12.10 5.25
N LEU A 43 -1.72 13.28 4.67
CA LEU A 43 -1.06 14.44 5.29
C LEU A 43 -1.94 15.08 6.37
N ARG A 44 -3.26 15.03 6.21
CA ARG A 44 -4.20 15.57 7.19
C ARG A 44 -4.21 14.77 8.49
N SER A 45 -4.16 13.44 8.38
CA SER A 45 -4.32 12.53 9.53
C SER A 45 -3.91 11.11 9.15
N ASP A 46 -3.44 10.34 10.11
CA ASP A 46 -3.14 8.93 9.93
C ASP A 46 -4.30 8.00 10.34
N VAL A 47 -5.49 8.56 10.57
CA VAL A 47 -6.64 7.78 11.05
C VAL A 47 -7.12 6.78 9.99
N TYR A 48 -7.20 7.18 8.71
CA TYR A 48 -7.73 6.32 7.64
C TYR A 48 -6.66 5.76 6.72
N ALA A 49 -5.62 6.54 6.44
CA ALA A 49 -4.60 6.16 5.47
C ALA A 49 -3.24 6.71 5.85
N GLU A 50 -2.20 5.95 5.52
CA GLU A 50 -0.82 6.41 5.62
C GLU A 50 -0.08 6.07 4.34
N ILE A 51 0.80 6.98 3.94
CA ILE A 51 1.72 6.78 2.83
C ILE A 51 3.14 6.76 3.37
N PHE A 52 3.90 5.75 2.97
CA PHE A 52 5.31 5.61 3.33
C PHE A 52 6.15 5.74 2.08
N LEU A 53 7.23 6.51 2.16
CA LEU A 53 8.19 6.66 1.08
C LEU A 53 9.35 5.68 1.29
N PHE A 54 9.78 5.05 0.20
CA PHE A 54 10.96 4.19 0.19
C PHE A 54 12.12 4.98 -0.40
N GLU A 55 13.17 5.14 0.36
CA GLU A 55 14.37 5.84 -0.09
C GLU A 55 15.52 4.85 -0.27
N CYS A 56 16.23 4.99 -1.37
CA CYS A 56 17.41 4.22 -1.69
C CYS A 56 18.43 5.15 -2.35
N GLU A 57 19.65 5.22 -1.79
CA GLU A 57 20.71 6.08 -2.30
C GLU A 57 20.27 7.55 -2.43
N ASN A 58 19.53 8.05 -1.44
CA ASN A 58 19.00 9.42 -1.37
C ASN A 58 17.98 9.76 -2.46
N GLU A 59 17.40 8.75 -3.11
CA GLU A 59 16.35 8.93 -4.11
C GLU A 59 15.06 8.24 -3.67
N ALA A 60 13.92 8.75 -4.15
CA ALA A 60 12.63 8.10 -3.94
C ALA A 60 12.55 6.84 -4.80
N ALA A 61 12.58 5.69 -4.15
CA ALA A 61 12.60 4.38 -4.82
C ALA A 61 11.21 3.77 -4.98
N GLY A 62 10.23 4.24 -4.22
CA GLY A 62 8.88 3.70 -4.25
C GLY A 62 8.03 4.21 -3.09
N TYR A 63 6.85 3.63 -2.94
CA TYR A 63 5.96 3.97 -1.84
C TYR A 63 5.09 2.78 -1.43
N GLY A 64 4.56 2.87 -0.22
CA GLY A 64 3.50 2.00 0.26
C GLY A 64 2.33 2.81 0.75
N LEU A 65 1.13 2.34 0.47
CA LEU A 65 -0.12 2.94 0.95
C LEU A 65 -0.85 1.90 1.78
N ILE A 66 -1.22 2.27 3.00
CA ILE A 66 -2.07 1.45 3.86
C ILE A 66 -3.37 2.17 4.16
N ALA A 67 -4.45 1.40 4.29
CA ALA A 67 -5.74 1.87 4.78
C ALA A 67 -6.06 1.15 6.08
N LYS A 68 -6.83 1.79 6.96
CA LYS A 68 -7.09 1.30 8.31
C LYS A 68 -8.58 1.13 8.55
N THR A 69 -8.95 -0.03 9.07
CA THR A 69 -10.33 -0.33 9.46
C THR A 69 -10.36 -1.02 10.81
N TYR A 70 -11.55 -1.15 11.37
CA TYR A 70 -11.78 -1.99 12.55
C TYR A 70 -12.54 -3.23 12.14
N SER A 71 -12.16 -4.40 12.66
CA SER A 71 -12.84 -5.66 12.35
C SER A 71 -13.20 -6.42 13.62
N GLN A 72 -14.47 -6.69 13.78
CA GLN A 72 -14.92 -7.56 14.87
C GLN A 72 -14.37 -8.98 14.71
N GLU A 73 -14.32 -9.50 13.49
CA GLU A 73 -13.79 -10.83 13.22
C GLU A 73 -12.30 -10.95 13.55
N ALA A 74 -11.53 -9.90 13.27
CA ALA A 74 -10.11 -9.88 13.60
C ALA A 74 -9.86 -9.55 15.08
N GLY A 75 -10.83 -8.95 15.74
CA GLY A 75 -10.72 -8.55 17.15
C GLY A 75 -10.01 -7.23 17.38
N GLY A 76 -9.96 -6.35 16.40
CA GLY A 76 -9.30 -5.06 16.52
C GLY A 76 -9.06 -4.38 15.20
N MET A 77 -8.04 -3.52 15.17
CA MET A 77 -7.68 -2.79 13.96
C MET A 77 -7.11 -3.71 12.89
N VAL A 78 -7.41 -3.37 11.65
CA VAL A 78 -6.89 -4.05 10.47
C VAL A 78 -6.19 -3.03 9.59
N TRP A 79 -4.97 -3.34 9.21
CA TRP A 79 -4.25 -2.56 8.21
C TRP A 79 -4.33 -3.28 6.87
N TRP A 80 -4.91 -2.58 5.89
CA TRP A 80 -4.93 -3.02 4.50
C TRP A 80 -3.71 -2.48 3.79
N ILE A 81 -2.92 -3.34 3.22
CA ILE A 81 -1.82 -2.93 2.34
C ILE A 81 -2.44 -2.73 0.96
N GLU A 82 -2.78 -1.47 0.66
CA GLU A 82 -3.48 -1.11 -0.57
C GLU A 82 -2.55 -1.15 -1.78
N GLU A 83 -1.36 -0.57 -1.64
CA GLU A 83 -0.41 -0.44 -2.73
C GLU A 83 1.01 -0.57 -2.21
N VAL A 84 1.84 -1.30 -2.94
CA VAL A 84 3.28 -1.35 -2.74
C VAL A 84 3.91 -1.21 -4.13
N TYR A 85 4.59 -0.10 -4.35
CA TYR A 85 5.22 0.18 -5.63
C TYR A 85 6.70 0.45 -5.45
N VAL A 86 7.52 -0.22 -6.25
CA VAL A 86 8.96 0.02 -6.32
C VAL A 86 9.30 0.39 -7.76
N ARG A 87 9.94 1.52 -7.94
CA ARG A 87 10.38 1.99 -9.25
C ARG A 87 11.32 0.97 -9.89
N GLU A 88 11.22 0.81 -11.21
CA GLU A 88 11.94 -0.21 -11.96
C GLU A 88 13.45 -0.24 -11.66
N ALA A 89 14.07 0.95 -11.58
CA ALA A 89 15.51 1.06 -11.32
C ALA A 89 15.94 0.52 -9.94
N PHE A 90 15.00 0.35 -9.02
CA PHE A 90 15.28 -0.07 -7.64
C PHE A 90 14.73 -1.46 -7.31
N ARG A 91 14.20 -2.17 -8.29
CA ARG A 91 13.66 -3.52 -8.07
C ARG A 91 14.76 -4.54 -7.82
N SER A 92 14.38 -5.66 -7.20
CA SER A 92 15.29 -6.78 -6.86
C SER A 92 16.35 -6.42 -5.82
N LYS A 93 16.11 -5.38 -5.03
CA LYS A 93 16.98 -4.95 -3.91
C LYS A 93 16.37 -5.24 -2.53
N GLY A 94 15.22 -5.93 -2.49
CA GLY A 94 14.57 -6.28 -1.24
C GLY A 94 13.75 -5.16 -0.58
N ILE A 95 13.49 -4.06 -1.30
CA ILE A 95 12.78 -2.90 -0.73
C ILE A 95 11.36 -3.24 -0.32
N GLY A 96 10.63 -4.01 -1.15
CA GLY A 96 9.29 -4.46 -0.80
C GLY A 96 9.26 -5.29 0.48
N ARG A 97 10.17 -6.22 0.63
CA ARG A 97 10.29 -7.02 1.86
C ARG A 97 10.64 -6.17 3.07
N GLU A 98 11.51 -5.19 2.89
CA GLU A 98 11.85 -4.23 3.94
C GLU A 98 10.61 -3.48 4.42
N PHE A 99 9.73 -3.09 3.49
CA PHE A 99 8.48 -2.43 3.85
C PHE A 99 7.56 -3.32 4.69
N PHE A 100 7.38 -4.59 4.30
CA PHE A 100 6.58 -5.53 5.09
C PHE A 100 7.15 -5.73 6.49
N ALA A 101 8.46 -5.87 6.61
CA ALA A 101 9.12 -5.98 7.91
C ALA A 101 8.95 -4.70 8.74
N TYR A 102 9.04 -3.55 8.09
CA TYR A 102 8.80 -2.25 8.74
C TYR A 102 7.37 -2.16 9.29
N LEU A 103 6.36 -2.55 8.51
CA LEU A 103 4.97 -2.53 8.97
C LEU A 103 4.77 -3.43 10.20
N ASP A 104 5.33 -4.62 10.17
CA ASP A 104 5.25 -5.54 11.33
C ASP A 104 5.86 -4.92 12.59
N LYS A 105 6.91 -4.13 12.42
CA LYS A 105 7.59 -3.46 13.54
C LYS A 105 6.78 -2.29 14.10
N VAL A 106 6.12 -1.49 13.25
CA VAL A 106 5.50 -0.23 13.67
C VAL A 106 4.00 -0.32 13.95
N LYS A 107 3.35 -1.41 13.57
CA LYS A 107 1.88 -1.54 13.65
C LYS A 107 1.30 -1.46 15.08
N GLY A 108 2.08 -1.78 16.09
CA GLY A 108 1.61 -1.76 17.47
C GLY A 108 0.64 -2.89 17.82
N SER A 109 0.26 -2.97 19.10
CA SER A 109 -0.55 -4.08 19.63
C SER A 109 -2.04 -3.99 19.30
N ALA A 110 -2.53 -2.83 18.86
CA ALA A 110 -3.93 -2.65 18.49
C ALA A 110 -4.26 -3.25 17.11
N VAL A 111 -3.26 -3.45 16.27
CA VAL A 111 -3.44 -4.02 14.93
C VAL A 111 -3.43 -5.54 15.01
N LYS A 112 -4.59 -6.14 14.76
CA LYS A 112 -4.80 -7.58 14.91
C LYS A 112 -4.73 -8.35 13.59
N ARG A 113 -4.80 -7.63 12.47
CA ARG A 113 -4.74 -8.25 11.15
C ARG A 113 -4.09 -7.29 10.16
N MET A 114 -3.23 -7.85 9.32
CA MET A 114 -2.72 -7.20 8.12
C MET A 114 -3.35 -7.93 6.96
N ARG A 115 -3.90 -7.22 5.98
CA ARG A 115 -4.48 -7.89 4.81
C ARG A 115 -4.15 -7.15 3.53
N LEU A 116 -4.17 -7.90 2.44
CA LEU A 116 -3.90 -7.38 1.09
C LEU A 116 -4.74 -8.14 0.08
N GLU A 117 -4.81 -7.61 -1.11
CA GLU A 117 -5.41 -8.28 -2.25
C GLU A 117 -4.32 -8.66 -3.24
N VAL A 118 -4.45 -9.82 -3.84
CA VAL A 118 -3.52 -10.31 -4.85
C VAL A 118 -4.29 -11.19 -5.84
N GLU A 119 -3.99 -11.07 -7.13
CA GLU A 119 -4.57 -11.96 -8.13
C GLU A 119 -4.00 -13.37 -7.98
N GLU A 120 -4.87 -14.37 -8.05
CA GLU A 120 -4.49 -15.78 -7.88
C GLU A 120 -3.43 -16.24 -8.88
N ASP A 121 -3.46 -15.71 -10.10
CA ASP A 121 -2.51 -16.05 -11.14
C ASP A 121 -1.14 -15.37 -10.99
N ASN A 122 -1.02 -14.40 -10.09
CA ASN A 122 0.27 -13.81 -9.72
C ASN A 122 1.00 -14.74 -8.74
N THR A 123 1.44 -15.87 -9.25
CA THR A 123 2.01 -16.95 -8.42
C THR A 123 3.26 -16.54 -7.66
N ARG A 124 4.07 -15.63 -8.23
CA ARG A 124 5.28 -15.12 -7.57
C ARG A 124 4.93 -14.29 -6.34
N ALA A 125 3.98 -13.37 -6.46
CA ALA A 125 3.52 -12.55 -5.35
C ALA A 125 2.85 -13.39 -4.27
N VAL A 126 1.98 -14.33 -4.65
CA VAL A 126 1.32 -15.25 -3.71
C VAL A 126 2.35 -16.04 -2.92
N ALA A 127 3.39 -16.58 -3.59
CA ALA A 127 4.45 -17.32 -2.91
C ALA A 127 5.21 -16.45 -1.91
N LEU A 128 5.49 -15.20 -2.26
CA LEU A 128 6.14 -14.24 -1.35
C LEU A 128 5.28 -13.98 -0.12
N TYR A 129 4.00 -13.68 -0.33
CA TYR A 129 3.10 -13.37 0.79
C TYR A 129 2.93 -14.56 1.72
N LYS A 130 2.86 -15.78 1.21
CA LYS A 130 2.83 -16.99 2.04
C LYS A 130 4.08 -17.13 2.89
N LYS A 131 5.25 -16.82 2.34
CA LYS A 131 6.50 -16.82 3.10
C LYS A 131 6.50 -15.78 4.22
N LEU A 132 5.81 -14.65 4.01
CA LEU A 132 5.69 -13.60 5.01
C LEU A 132 4.60 -13.88 6.05
N GLY A 133 3.91 -15.02 5.97
CA GLY A 133 2.91 -15.42 6.92
C GLY A 133 1.47 -15.10 6.54
N TYR A 134 1.24 -14.58 5.33
CA TYR A 134 -0.11 -14.33 4.83
C TYR A 134 -0.75 -15.62 4.34
N LYS A 135 -2.05 -15.73 4.52
CA LYS A 135 -2.83 -16.87 4.06
C LYS A 135 -4.13 -16.39 3.41
N PRO A 136 -4.72 -17.17 2.51
CA PRO A 136 -5.99 -16.78 1.89
C PRO A 136 -7.09 -16.53 2.92
N LEU A 137 -7.88 -15.49 2.68
CA LEU A 137 -9.11 -15.21 3.42
C LEU A 137 -10.28 -15.59 2.52
N GLU A 138 -11.11 -16.52 2.99
CA GLU A 138 -12.11 -17.21 2.17
C GLU A 138 -13.42 -16.44 1.97
N TYR A 139 -13.33 -15.15 1.63
CA TYR A 139 -14.51 -14.33 1.33
C TYR A 139 -14.39 -13.72 -0.06
N ALA A 140 -15.45 -13.87 -0.86
CA ALA A 140 -15.56 -13.12 -2.10
C ALA A 140 -15.90 -11.67 -1.76
N GLN A 141 -15.34 -10.75 -2.52
CA GLN A 141 -15.57 -9.31 -2.33
C GLN A 141 -16.51 -8.79 -3.41
N MET A 142 -17.35 -7.83 -3.03
CA MET A 142 -18.25 -7.15 -3.94
C MET A 142 -18.14 -5.65 -3.70
N ILE A 143 -18.29 -4.85 -4.76
CA ILE A 143 -18.25 -3.40 -4.65
C ILE A 143 -19.50 -2.77 -5.26
N LYS A 144 -19.83 -1.59 -4.76
CA LYS A 144 -20.81 -0.69 -5.36
C LYS A 144 -20.26 0.73 -5.19
N ASP A 145 -19.83 1.31 -6.29
CA ASP A 145 -19.23 2.63 -6.26
C ASP A 145 -20.30 3.73 -6.31
N ALA A 146 -19.97 4.88 -5.74
CA ALA A 146 -20.78 6.07 -5.95
C ALA A 146 -20.66 6.53 -7.41
N PRO A 147 -21.69 7.14 -7.98
CA PRO A 147 -21.59 7.68 -9.34
C PRO A 147 -20.43 8.67 -9.46
N LEU A 148 -19.69 8.58 -10.54
CA LEU A 148 -18.66 9.56 -10.86
C LEU A 148 -19.31 10.91 -11.17
N LYS A 149 -18.75 11.98 -10.58
CA LYS A 149 -19.19 13.35 -10.83
C LYS A 149 -18.13 14.11 -11.58
#